data_0490ca40e27c62ccf7d832c3e8bdb7db
#
_entry.id   0490ca40e27c62ccf7d832c3e8bdb7db
#
_cell.length_a   1.000
_cell.length_b   1.000
_cell.length_c   1.000
_cell.angle_alpha   90.00
_cell.angle_beta   90.00
_cell.angle_gamma   90.00
#
_symmetry.space_group_name_H-M   'P 1'
#
loop_
_entity.id
_entity.type
_entity.pdbx_description
1 polymer ?
#
loop_
_entity_poly.entity_id
_entity_poly.type
_entity_poly.pdbx_seq_one_letter_code
_entity_poly.pdbx_strand_id
1 'polypeptide(L)'
;MLLDGFFDDMPKAGDLAQAIGMARRDIFRRLQPQLPAIATLAPVEALRAGMALIPDGDDFQTALSLLAAPAVLTSAIIRLRHGEPPLAPDPHACQAADMLRMLTGAPASAAAARAVNAYLATVCEHGLNASTFAARVAASTKAGLVSAAMAGISALKGPLHGGAPGPALDMLDAIGEAGKAEAWLRQALGRGERLMGFGHRIYRVRDPRADALKAALRALGTTGATSSRLALAEQVEKVALDMLHKEKPGRPLETNVEFYTAVLLDALGFPSDSFTCVFVAGRMPGWIAHAREQELSGRLIRPQSRYVGPAPQQAA
;
A
#
# COMPACT_ATOMS: atom_id res chain seq x y z
N MET A 1 -6.75 8.48 16.53
CA MET A 1 -5.46 8.04 17.11
C MET A 1 -4.27 8.56 16.29
N LEU A 2 -3.96 8.09 15.06
CA LEU A 2 -2.79 8.58 14.31
C LEU A 2 -2.79 10.09 14.02
N LEU A 3 -3.94 10.71 13.85
CA LEU A 3 -4.09 12.12 13.53
C LEU A 3 -4.49 12.98 14.73
N ASP A 4 -4.67 12.39 15.91
CA ASP A 4 -5.08 13.12 17.11
C ASP A 4 -4.07 14.22 17.48
N GLY A 5 -4.54 15.43 17.68
CA GLY A 5 -3.73 16.58 18.03
C GLY A 5 -3.00 17.26 16.88
N PHE A 6 -3.16 16.79 15.63
CA PHE A 6 -2.56 17.42 14.47
C PHE A 6 -3.47 18.42 13.74
N PHE A 7 -4.76 18.41 14.07
CA PHE A 7 -5.75 19.32 13.48
C PHE A 7 -6.73 19.77 14.56
N ASP A 8 -6.93 21.08 14.69
CA ASP A 8 -7.81 21.67 15.73
C ASP A 8 -9.29 21.38 15.47
N ASP A 9 -9.69 21.23 14.20
CA ASP A 9 -11.04 21.02 13.72
C ASP A 9 -11.39 19.55 13.46
N MET A 10 -10.54 18.61 13.93
CA MET A 10 -10.79 17.18 13.71
C MET A 10 -12.03 16.70 14.50
N PRO A 11 -13.01 16.08 13.81
CA PRO A 11 -14.23 15.61 14.46
C PRO A 11 -13.96 14.40 15.36
N LYS A 12 -14.93 14.08 16.23
CA LYS A 12 -14.89 12.86 17.04
C LYS A 12 -14.89 11.62 16.14
N ALA A 13 -14.37 10.50 16.65
CA ALA A 13 -14.18 9.27 15.86
C ALA A 13 -15.44 8.78 15.12
N GLY A 14 -16.64 8.94 15.71
CA GLY A 14 -17.90 8.58 15.05
C GLY A 14 -18.21 9.44 13.84
N ASP A 15 -17.97 10.73 13.94
CA ASP A 15 -18.24 11.70 12.87
C ASP A 15 -17.16 11.65 11.78
N LEU A 16 -15.94 11.21 12.14
CA LEU A 16 -14.83 11.05 11.20
C LEU A 16 -15.15 10.07 10.08
N ALA A 17 -15.82 8.95 10.39
CA ALA A 17 -16.20 7.98 9.37
C ALA A 17 -17.17 8.59 8.34
N GLN A 18 -18.12 9.39 8.80
CA GLN A 18 -19.04 10.12 7.93
C GLN A 18 -18.30 11.20 7.12
N ALA A 19 -17.40 11.96 7.74
CA ALA A 19 -16.60 12.96 7.05
C ALA A 19 -15.76 12.34 5.90
N ILE A 20 -15.12 11.21 6.15
CA ILE A 20 -14.38 10.46 5.11
C ILE A 20 -15.35 9.98 4.00
N GLY A 21 -16.54 9.52 4.35
CA GLY A 21 -17.56 9.12 3.38
C GLY A 21 -17.96 10.27 2.45
N MET A 22 -18.22 11.43 3.02
CA MET A 22 -18.53 12.64 2.26
C MET A 22 -17.35 13.09 1.38
N ALA A 23 -16.13 13.05 1.93
CA ALA A 23 -14.92 13.37 1.17
C ALA A 23 -14.72 12.44 -0.03
N ARG A 24 -15.02 11.11 0.07
CA ARG A 24 -14.98 10.19 -1.07
C ARG A 24 -15.93 10.65 -2.18
N ARG A 25 -17.16 11.03 -1.83
CA ARG A 25 -18.14 11.52 -2.81
C ARG A 25 -17.68 12.80 -3.51
N ASP A 26 -17.12 13.73 -2.75
CA ASP A 26 -16.67 15.03 -3.29
C ASP A 26 -15.42 14.87 -4.18
N ILE A 27 -14.48 14.00 -3.79
CA ILE A 27 -13.33 13.60 -4.62
C ILE A 27 -13.81 12.94 -5.92
N PHE A 28 -14.75 12.01 -5.85
CA PHE A 28 -15.28 11.37 -7.05
C PHE A 28 -15.88 12.38 -8.04
N ARG A 29 -16.76 13.28 -7.56
CA ARG A 29 -17.35 14.32 -8.41
C ARG A 29 -16.29 15.20 -9.05
N ARG A 30 -15.28 15.58 -8.30
CA ARG A 30 -14.21 16.44 -8.75
C ARG A 30 -13.35 15.79 -9.83
N LEU A 31 -13.00 14.51 -9.65
CA LEU A 31 -12.05 13.81 -10.51
C LEU A 31 -12.73 13.04 -11.66
N GLN A 32 -14.04 12.81 -11.59
CA GLN A 32 -14.79 12.02 -12.57
C GLN A 32 -14.53 12.44 -14.03
N PRO A 33 -14.46 13.75 -14.39
CA PRO A 33 -14.20 14.14 -15.79
C PRO A 33 -12.81 13.75 -16.29
N GLN A 34 -11.82 13.61 -15.40
CA GLN A 34 -10.44 13.29 -15.76
C GLN A 34 -10.13 11.79 -15.68
N LEU A 35 -11.00 11.00 -15.02
CA LEU A 35 -10.78 9.56 -14.82
C LEU A 35 -10.52 8.79 -16.12
N PRO A 36 -11.26 8.99 -17.22
CA PRO A 36 -10.98 8.26 -18.47
C PRO A 36 -9.59 8.53 -19.04
N ALA A 37 -9.12 9.78 -18.94
CA ALA A 37 -7.80 10.16 -19.45
C ALA A 37 -6.68 9.55 -18.60
N ILE A 38 -6.76 9.67 -17.27
CA ILE A 38 -5.72 9.12 -16.38
C ILE A 38 -5.70 7.60 -16.35
N ALA A 39 -6.84 6.91 -16.53
CA ALA A 39 -6.92 5.45 -16.51
C ALA A 39 -6.21 4.77 -17.70
N THR A 40 -5.78 5.51 -18.71
CA THR A 40 -4.92 5.01 -19.79
C THR A 40 -3.49 4.72 -19.32
N LEU A 41 -3.09 5.29 -18.19
CA LEU A 41 -1.78 5.07 -17.57
C LEU A 41 -1.76 3.74 -16.79
N ALA A 42 -0.55 3.27 -16.43
CA ALA A 42 -0.43 2.18 -15.47
C ALA A 42 -1.10 2.56 -14.14
N PRO A 43 -1.68 1.61 -13.38
CA PRO A 43 -2.54 1.94 -12.22
C PRO A 43 -1.92 2.92 -11.22
N VAL A 44 -0.66 2.73 -10.83
CA VAL A 44 0.00 3.62 -9.87
C VAL A 44 0.30 5.00 -10.46
N GLU A 45 0.55 5.09 -11.76
CA GLU A 45 0.75 6.38 -12.45
C GLU A 45 -0.58 7.12 -12.61
N ALA A 46 -1.65 6.39 -12.92
CA ALA A 46 -3.00 6.93 -12.93
C ALA A 46 -3.42 7.47 -11.55
N LEU A 47 -3.14 6.71 -10.49
CA LEU A 47 -3.37 7.15 -9.12
C LEU A 47 -2.60 8.45 -8.82
N ARG A 48 -1.31 8.51 -9.16
CA ARG A 48 -0.49 9.71 -8.95
C ARG A 48 -1.05 10.92 -9.71
N ALA A 49 -1.44 10.74 -10.96
CA ALA A 49 -2.05 11.80 -11.76
C ALA A 49 -3.35 12.31 -11.13
N GLY A 50 -4.22 11.40 -10.66
CA GLY A 50 -5.44 11.77 -9.95
C GLY A 50 -5.19 12.47 -8.62
N MET A 51 -4.22 12.01 -7.84
CA MET A 51 -3.82 12.67 -6.58
C MET A 51 -3.30 14.08 -6.80
N ALA A 52 -2.54 14.32 -7.87
CA ALA A 52 -2.00 15.64 -8.22
C ALA A 52 -3.07 16.67 -8.62
N LEU A 53 -4.30 16.24 -8.90
CA LEU A 53 -5.42 17.13 -9.19
C LEU A 53 -6.15 17.64 -7.92
N ILE A 54 -5.74 17.16 -6.74
CA ILE A 54 -6.25 17.66 -5.46
C ILE A 54 -5.51 18.95 -5.12
N PRO A 55 -6.20 20.04 -4.75
CA PRO A 55 -5.54 21.27 -4.29
C PRO A 55 -4.70 20.99 -3.05
N ASP A 56 -3.53 21.57 -3.00
CA ASP A 56 -2.65 21.46 -1.84
C ASP A 56 -3.13 22.36 -0.69
N GLY A 57 -2.80 21.96 0.53
CA GLY A 57 -3.15 22.65 1.77
C GLY A 57 -2.57 21.90 2.96
N ASP A 58 -2.75 22.47 4.15
CA ASP A 58 -2.27 21.94 5.42
C ASP A 58 -3.40 21.75 6.46
N ASP A 59 -4.65 21.96 6.04
CA ASP A 59 -5.84 21.84 6.86
C ASP A 59 -6.42 20.41 6.92
N PHE A 60 -7.38 20.21 7.80
CA PHE A 60 -8.06 18.92 7.95
C PHE A 60 -8.88 18.52 6.72
N GLN A 61 -9.43 19.50 5.97
CA GLN A 61 -10.17 19.22 4.75
C GLN A 61 -9.29 18.63 3.65
N THR A 62 -8.05 19.11 3.53
CA THR A 62 -7.02 18.53 2.66
C THR A 62 -6.67 17.11 3.13
N ALA A 63 -6.49 16.90 4.44
CA ALA A 63 -6.25 15.57 5.00
C ALA A 63 -7.42 14.60 4.70
N LEU A 64 -8.68 15.02 4.85
CA LEU A 64 -9.86 14.21 4.48
C LEU A 64 -9.84 13.84 2.99
N SER A 65 -9.51 14.79 2.13
CA SER A 65 -9.39 14.54 0.68
C SER A 65 -8.33 13.49 0.37
N LEU A 66 -7.18 13.56 1.04
CA LEU A 66 -6.09 12.59 0.91
C LEU A 66 -6.46 11.21 1.45
N LEU A 67 -7.18 11.13 2.58
CA LEU A 67 -7.67 9.85 3.14
C LEU A 67 -8.68 9.16 2.22
N ALA A 68 -9.49 9.94 1.51
CA ALA A 68 -10.57 9.45 0.66
C ALA A 68 -10.09 9.07 -0.75
N ALA A 69 -9.23 9.89 -1.35
CA ALA A 69 -8.90 9.82 -2.77
C ALA A 69 -8.28 8.49 -3.22
N PRO A 70 -7.33 7.86 -2.52
CA PRO A 70 -6.72 6.62 -3.01
C PRO A 70 -7.72 5.48 -3.15
N ALA A 71 -8.69 5.35 -2.25
CA ALA A 71 -9.73 4.31 -2.33
C ALA A 71 -10.64 4.51 -3.55
N VAL A 72 -11.05 5.76 -3.80
CA VAL A 72 -11.89 6.14 -4.94
C VAL A 72 -11.14 5.94 -6.26
N LEU A 73 -9.93 6.47 -6.36
CA LEU A 73 -9.12 6.39 -7.57
C LEU A 73 -8.76 4.95 -7.92
N THR A 74 -8.33 4.14 -6.93
CA THR A 74 -7.97 2.74 -7.16
C THR A 74 -9.12 1.97 -7.79
N SER A 75 -10.32 2.03 -7.20
CA SER A 75 -11.48 1.31 -7.72
C SER A 75 -11.93 1.84 -9.08
N ALA A 76 -11.93 3.16 -9.27
CA ALA A 76 -12.32 3.78 -10.54
C ALA A 76 -11.35 3.43 -11.69
N ILE A 77 -10.04 3.48 -11.43
CA ILE A 77 -8.99 3.15 -12.40
C ILE A 77 -9.11 1.67 -12.83
N ILE A 78 -9.27 0.76 -11.88
CA ILE A 78 -9.41 -0.67 -12.18
C ILE A 78 -10.63 -0.92 -13.07
N ARG A 79 -11.80 -0.37 -12.72
CA ARG A 79 -13.01 -0.54 -13.52
C ARG A 79 -12.87 0.00 -14.94
N LEU A 80 -12.35 1.21 -15.09
CA LEU A 80 -12.12 1.81 -16.40
C LEU A 80 -11.17 0.98 -17.27
N ARG A 81 -10.12 0.43 -16.68
CA ARG A 81 -9.18 -0.46 -17.39
C ARG A 81 -9.81 -1.78 -17.81
N HIS A 82 -10.87 -2.21 -17.13
CA HIS A 82 -11.70 -3.36 -17.52
C HIS A 82 -12.86 -2.99 -18.46
N GLY A 83 -12.94 -1.75 -18.91
CA GLY A 83 -14.01 -1.27 -19.78
C GLY A 83 -15.34 -1.00 -19.07
N GLU A 84 -15.32 -0.93 -17.75
CA GLU A 84 -16.50 -0.70 -16.92
C GLU A 84 -16.56 0.76 -16.43
N PRO A 85 -17.76 1.36 -16.29
CA PRO A 85 -17.89 2.71 -15.77
C PRO A 85 -17.49 2.77 -14.29
N PRO A 86 -16.84 3.86 -13.84
CA PRO A 86 -16.53 4.05 -12.43
C PRO A 86 -17.82 4.26 -11.63
N LEU A 87 -17.86 3.77 -10.40
CA LEU A 87 -19.03 3.87 -9.52
C LEU A 87 -18.85 4.98 -8.50
N ALA A 88 -19.90 5.77 -8.29
CA ALA A 88 -19.92 6.79 -7.26
C ALA A 88 -19.82 6.15 -5.86
N PRO A 89 -19.05 6.77 -4.92
CA PRO A 89 -18.99 6.31 -3.54
C PRO A 89 -20.32 6.37 -2.81
N ASP A 90 -20.54 5.44 -1.89
CA ASP A 90 -21.58 5.52 -0.88
C ASP A 90 -21.02 6.23 0.37
N PRO A 91 -21.48 7.46 0.70
CA PRO A 91 -20.97 8.21 1.82
C PRO A 91 -21.29 7.60 3.21
N HIS A 92 -22.25 6.66 3.25
CA HIS A 92 -22.67 6.01 4.49
C HIS A 92 -21.95 4.68 4.75
N ALA A 93 -21.31 4.11 3.73
CA ALA A 93 -20.51 2.90 3.87
C ALA A 93 -19.13 3.19 4.46
N CYS A 94 -18.58 2.26 5.24
CA CYS A 94 -17.18 2.37 5.67
C CYS A 94 -16.23 2.26 4.47
N GLN A 95 -15.03 2.85 4.57
CA GLN A 95 -14.10 2.94 3.45
C GLN A 95 -13.77 1.58 2.82
N ALA A 96 -13.55 0.55 3.64
CA ALA A 96 -13.20 -0.79 3.16
C ALA A 96 -14.36 -1.43 2.36
N ALA A 97 -15.58 -1.35 2.87
CA ALA A 97 -16.77 -1.90 2.19
C ALA A 97 -17.07 -1.13 0.91
N ASP A 98 -16.97 0.21 0.94
CA ASP A 98 -17.24 1.03 -0.22
C ASP A 98 -16.17 0.86 -1.32
N MET A 99 -14.90 0.73 -0.93
CA MET A 99 -13.82 0.45 -1.88
C MET A 99 -14.07 -0.86 -2.65
N LEU A 100 -14.49 -1.93 -1.97
CA LEU A 100 -14.86 -3.19 -2.64
C LEU A 100 -16.12 -3.05 -3.49
N ARG A 101 -17.15 -2.35 -2.98
CA ARG A 101 -18.38 -2.09 -3.76
C ARG A 101 -18.06 -1.30 -5.03
N MET A 102 -17.25 -0.26 -4.93
CA MET A 102 -16.82 0.52 -6.09
C MET A 102 -15.96 -0.32 -7.07
N LEU A 103 -15.22 -1.30 -6.57
CA LEU A 103 -14.41 -2.20 -7.39
C LEU A 103 -15.29 -3.20 -8.14
N THR A 104 -16.17 -3.90 -7.43
CA THR A 104 -16.89 -5.08 -7.95
C THR A 104 -18.27 -4.77 -8.54
N GLY A 105 -18.83 -3.61 -8.21
CA GLY A 105 -20.20 -3.27 -8.57
C GLY A 105 -21.28 -3.89 -7.66
N ALA A 106 -20.89 -4.67 -6.67
CA ALA A 106 -21.79 -5.37 -5.74
C ALA A 106 -21.46 -5.02 -4.27
N PRO A 107 -22.43 -5.09 -3.35
CA PRO A 107 -22.19 -4.92 -1.93
C PRO A 107 -21.11 -5.90 -1.42
N ALA A 108 -20.15 -5.38 -0.68
CA ALA A 108 -19.10 -6.22 -0.06
C ALA A 108 -19.69 -7.10 1.05
N SER A 109 -19.26 -8.35 1.12
CA SER A 109 -19.55 -9.17 2.30
C SER A 109 -18.89 -8.59 3.55
N ALA A 110 -19.47 -8.84 4.71
CA ALA A 110 -18.89 -8.39 5.98
C ALA A 110 -17.48 -8.95 6.22
N ALA A 111 -17.21 -10.17 5.75
CA ALA A 111 -15.88 -10.79 5.84
C ALA A 111 -14.88 -10.07 4.92
N ALA A 112 -15.22 -9.79 3.67
CA ALA A 112 -14.37 -9.08 2.74
C ALA A 112 -14.08 -7.64 3.21
N ALA A 113 -15.09 -6.92 3.70
CA ALA A 113 -14.90 -5.58 4.26
C ALA A 113 -13.97 -5.59 5.49
N ARG A 114 -14.11 -6.57 6.39
CA ARG A 114 -13.18 -6.74 7.52
C ARG A 114 -11.75 -7.05 7.06
N ALA A 115 -11.59 -7.85 6.03
CA ALA A 115 -10.28 -8.21 5.50
C ALA A 115 -9.55 -7.01 4.88
N VAL A 116 -10.25 -6.18 4.06
CA VAL A 116 -9.69 -4.90 3.57
C VAL A 116 -9.36 -3.98 4.73
N ASN A 117 -10.26 -3.84 5.70
CA ASN A 117 -10.01 -2.98 6.86
C ASN A 117 -8.79 -3.43 7.68
N ALA A 118 -8.63 -4.75 7.89
CA ALA A 118 -7.45 -5.31 8.55
C ALA A 118 -6.17 -5.00 7.76
N TYR A 119 -6.19 -5.11 6.43
CA TYR A 119 -5.07 -4.71 5.58
C TYR A 119 -4.74 -3.22 5.74
N LEU A 120 -5.72 -2.34 5.52
CA LEU A 120 -5.52 -0.90 5.61
C LEU A 120 -4.96 -0.48 6.99
N ALA A 121 -5.50 -1.06 8.08
CA ALA A 121 -5.01 -0.81 9.43
C ALA A 121 -3.58 -1.33 9.66
N THR A 122 -3.26 -2.51 9.12
CA THR A 122 -1.94 -3.15 9.28
C THR A 122 -0.83 -2.36 8.59
N VAL A 123 -1.13 -1.71 7.46
CA VAL A 123 -0.12 -1.00 6.67
C VAL A 123 -0.15 0.52 6.86
N CYS A 124 -1.04 1.05 7.74
CA CYS A 124 -1.26 2.50 7.86
C CYS A 124 -0.02 3.25 8.34
N GLU A 125 0.84 2.62 9.16
CA GLU A 125 2.06 3.21 9.68
C GLU A 125 3.16 2.15 9.83
N HIS A 126 4.42 2.53 9.62
CA HIS A 126 5.58 1.64 9.82
C HIS A 126 6.89 2.43 9.99
N GLY A 127 6.89 3.39 10.88
CA GLY A 127 8.06 4.21 11.21
C GLY A 127 8.64 4.95 10.00
N LEU A 128 9.87 5.39 10.14
CA LEU A 128 10.56 6.22 9.15
C LEU A 128 11.14 5.35 8.01
N ASN A 129 10.26 4.79 7.20
CA ASN A 129 10.65 4.10 5.97
C ASN A 129 10.91 5.08 4.81
N ALA A 130 11.34 4.58 3.66
CA ALA A 130 11.74 5.40 2.52
C ALA A 130 10.64 6.37 2.05
N SER A 131 9.39 5.90 1.95
CA SER A 131 8.27 6.76 1.51
C SER A 131 7.87 7.77 2.58
N THR A 132 7.87 7.39 3.85
CA THR A 132 7.62 8.29 4.97
C THR A 132 8.72 9.34 5.08
N PHE A 133 9.98 8.97 4.87
CA PHE A 133 11.09 9.93 4.85
C PHE A 133 10.94 10.92 3.68
N ALA A 134 10.59 10.45 2.48
CA ALA A 134 10.33 11.33 1.33
C ALA A 134 9.19 12.32 1.61
N ALA A 135 8.08 11.85 2.21
CA ALA A 135 6.98 12.70 2.62
C ALA A 135 7.42 13.77 3.64
N ARG A 136 8.22 13.40 4.64
CA ARG A 136 8.76 14.34 5.63
C ARG A 136 9.71 15.37 5.01
N VAL A 137 10.53 14.97 4.03
CA VAL A 137 11.40 15.91 3.30
C VAL A 137 10.55 16.98 2.62
N ALA A 138 9.50 16.59 1.88
CA ALA A 138 8.59 17.54 1.25
C ALA A 138 7.87 18.42 2.29
N ALA A 139 7.31 17.83 3.34
CA ALA A 139 6.63 18.55 4.42
C ALA A 139 7.56 19.55 5.13
N SER A 140 8.86 19.22 5.28
CA SER A 140 9.84 20.10 5.93
C SER A 140 10.05 21.44 5.21
N THR A 141 9.65 21.53 3.93
CA THR A 141 9.67 22.76 3.12
C THR A 141 8.36 23.55 3.21
N LYS A 142 7.36 23.05 3.96
CA LYS A 142 6.00 23.60 4.03
C LYS A 142 5.27 23.63 2.67
N ALA A 143 5.50 22.61 1.85
CA ALA A 143 4.91 22.49 0.52
C ALA A 143 3.44 22.05 0.52
N GLY A 144 2.88 21.71 1.67
CA GLY A 144 1.52 21.21 1.84
C GLY A 144 1.42 19.67 1.89
N LEU A 145 0.26 19.19 2.33
CA LEU A 145 0.02 17.76 2.57
C LEU A 145 -0.05 16.94 1.28
N VAL A 146 -0.60 17.51 0.20
CA VAL A 146 -0.66 16.81 -1.10
C VAL A 146 0.74 16.62 -1.65
N SER A 147 1.59 17.64 -1.62
CA SER A 147 2.99 17.54 -2.04
C SER A 147 3.76 16.50 -1.22
N ALA A 148 3.56 16.47 0.10
CA ALA A 148 4.15 15.46 0.98
C ALA A 148 3.67 14.04 0.63
N ALA A 149 2.36 13.85 0.44
CA ALA A 149 1.77 12.58 0.04
C ALA A 149 2.30 12.11 -1.34
N MET A 150 2.41 13.03 -2.31
CA MET A 150 2.95 12.73 -3.64
C MET A 150 4.42 12.28 -3.59
N ALA A 151 5.24 12.89 -2.75
CA ALA A 151 6.61 12.43 -2.50
C ALA A 151 6.62 11.01 -1.90
N GLY A 152 5.73 10.73 -0.95
CA GLY A 152 5.54 9.41 -0.37
C GLY A 152 5.14 8.36 -1.42
N ILE A 153 4.13 8.65 -2.25
CA ILE A 153 3.67 7.77 -3.33
C ILE A 153 4.81 7.51 -4.32
N SER A 154 5.56 8.55 -4.68
CA SER A 154 6.67 8.43 -5.64
C SER A 154 7.79 7.52 -5.15
N ALA A 155 8.08 7.51 -3.85
CA ALA A 155 9.02 6.57 -3.25
C ALA A 155 8.40 5.17 -3.06
N LEU A 156 7.10 5.08 -2.72
CA LEU A 156 6.42 3.81 -2.47
C LEU A 156 6.36 2.95 -3.73
N LYS A 157 6.12 3.53 -4.92
CA LYS A 157 5.98 2.76 -6.17
C LYS A 157 7.24 1.98 -6.58
N GLY A 158 8.37 2.28 -5.96
CA GLY A 158 9.64 1.62 -6.28
C GLY A 158 9.61 0.10 -5.99
N PRO A 159 10.26 -0.73 -6.85
CA PRO A 159 10.24 -2.19 -6.71
C PRO A 159 10.91 -2.70 -5.43
N LEU A 160 11.71 -1.87 -4.77
CA LEU A 160 12.35 -2.19 -3.49
C LEU A 160 11.51 -1.74 -2.28
N HIS A 161 10.26 -1.26 -2.51
CA HIS A 161 9.34 -0.80 -1.48
C HIS A 161 7.93 -1.35 -1.73
N GLY A 162 6.97 -0.56 -2.16
CA GLY A 162 5.57 -0.97 -2.31
C GLY A 162 5.24 -1.80 -3.56
N GLY A 163 6.20 -2.00 -4.47
CA GLY A 163 6.04 -2.87 -5.64
C GLY A 163 6.32 -4.36 -5.39
N ALA A 164 6.62 -4.75 -4.15
CA ALA A 164 7.02 -6.13 -3.81
C ALA A 164 5.89 -7.19 -3.79
N PRO A 165 4.60 -6.88 -3.50
CA PRO A 165 3.55 -7.90 -3.46
C PRO A 165 3.24 -8.55 -4.81
N GLY A 166 3.30 -7.81 -5.94
CA GLY A 166 3.09 -8.39 -7.26
C GLY A 166 4.00 -9.58 -7.55
N PRO A 167 5.32 -9.44 -7.47
CA PRO A 167 6.26 -10.56 -7.64
C PRO A 167 6.07 -11.74 -6.67
N ALA A 168 5.49 -11.53 -5.49
CA ALA A 168 5.14 -12.63 -4.58
C ALA A 168 3.94 -13.44 -5.12
N LEU A 169 2.97 -12.77 -5.74
CA LEU A 169 1.86 -13.43 -6.42
C LEU A 169 2.35 -14.21 -7.65
N ASP A 170 3.21 -13.59 -8.48
CA ASP A 170 3.80 -14.22 -9.68
C ASP A 170 4.55 -15.50 -9.31
N MET A 171 5.26 -15.50 -8.18
CA MET A 171 5.93 -16.70 -7.65
C MET A 171 4.93 -17.81 -7.30
N LEU A 172 3.81 -17.48 -6.63
CA LEU A 172 2.77 -18.46 -6.30
C LEU A 172 2.08 -19.00 -7.56
N ASP A 173 1.85 -18.17 -8.55
CA ASP A 173 1.28 -18.57 -9.84
C ASP A 173 2.23 -19.49 -10.62
N ALA A 174 3.50 -19.18 -10.64
CA ALA A 174 4.53 -20.01 -11.29
C ALA A 174 4.70 -21.38 -10.62
N ILE A 175 4.52 -21.46 -9.30
CA ILE A 175 4.52 -22.74 -8.57
C ILE A 175 3.24 -23.53 -8.87
N GLY A 176 2.08 -22.88 -8.89
CA GLY A 176 0.77 -23.40 -9.24
C GLY A 176 0.20 -24.45 -8.25
N GLU A 177 1.00 -25.44 -7.87
CA GLU A 177 0.58 -26.56 -7.02
C GLU A 177 1.55 -26.78 -5.86
N ALA A 178 1.02 -27.08 -4.67
CA ALA A 178 1.81 -27.30 -3.46
C ALA A 178 2.93 -28.34 -3.61
N GLY A 179 2.68 -29.41 -4.36
CA GLY A 179 3.67 -30.47 -4.61
C GLY A 179 4.87 -30.04 -5.46
N LYS A 180 4.76 -28.92 -6.20
CA LYS A 180 5.83 -28.38 -7.04
C LYS A 180 6.68 -27.33 -6.31
N ALA A 181 6.27 -26.90 -5.11
CA ALA A 181 6.89 -25.79 -4.39
C ALA A 181 8.39 -26.02 -4.14
N GLU A 182 8.79 -27.18 -3.64
CA GLU A 182 10.18 -27.47 -3.31
C GLU A 182 11.09 -27.45 -4.55
N ALA A 183 10.68 -28.10 -5.64
CA ALA A 183 11.46 -28.14 -6.88
C ALA A 183 11.62 -26.74 -7.48
N TRP A 184 10.55 -25.96 -7.53
CA TRP A 184 10.57 -24.60 -8.07
C TRP A 184 11.46 -23.68 -7.23
N LEU A 185 11.29 -23.67 -5.91
CA LEU A 185 12.06 -22.83 -4.98
C LEU A 185 13.56 -23.19 -5.03
N ARG A 186 13.89 -24.47 -5.09
CA ARG A 186 15.29 -24.93 -5.23
C ARG A 186 15.92 -24.43 -6.52
N GLN A 187 15.19 -24.47 -7.63
CA GLN A 187 15.66 -23.97 -8.90
C GLN A 187 15.85 -22.45 -8.88
N ALA A 188 14.92 -21.69 -8.30
CA ALA A 188 15.02 -20.24 -8.17
C ALA A 188 16.23 -19.83 -7.31
N LEU A 189 16.44 -20.47 -6.16
CA LEU A 189 17.61 -20.26 -5.31
C LEU A 189 18.91 -20.63 -6.00
N GLY A 190 18.93 -21.74 -6.76
CA GLY A 190 20.08 -22.16 -7.55
C GLY A 190 20.48 -21.17 -8.65
N ARG A 191 19.52 -20.40 -9.19
CA ARG A 191 19.78 -19.26 -10.09
C ARG A 191 20.20 -17.98 -9.36
N GLY A 192 20.28 -17.99 -8.04
CA GLY A 192 20.57 -16.81 -7.22
C GLY A 192 19.41 -15.83 -7.09
N GLU A 193 18.20 -16.24 -7.44
CA GLU A 193 17.02 -15.39 -7.36
C GLU A 193 16.63 -15.16 -5.89
N ARG A 194 16.06 -13.97 -5.64
CA ARG A 194 15.53 -13.63 -4.35
C ARG A 194 14.08 -14.11 -4.25
N LEU A 195 13.76 -14.89 -3.24
CA LEU A 195 12.37 -15.25 -2.95
C LEU A 195 11.61 -14.03 -2.42
N MET A 196 10.59 -13.62 -3.16
CA MET A 196 9.75 -12.47 -2.78
C MET A 196 8.83 -12.84 -1.62
N GLY A 197 8.61 -11.90 -0.70
CA GLY A 197 7.81 -12.17 0.50
C GLY A 197 8.62 -12.74 1.69
N PHE A 198 9.95 -12.89 1.56
CA PHE A 198 10.82 -13.40 2.62
C PHE A 198 11.97 -12.44 2.94
N GLY A 199 12.24 -12.27 4.25
CA GLY A 199 13.24 -11.37 4.78
C GLY A 199 12.73 -9.94 4.94
N HIS A 200 13.27 -9.24 5.95
CA HIS A 200 12.92 -7.85 6.26
C HIS A 200 14.17 -7.07 6.71
N ARG A 201 14.19 -5.76 6.49
CA ARG A 201 15.34 -4.92 6.89
C ARG A 201 15.37 -4.65 8.39
N ILE A 202 14.20 -4.53 9.02
CA ILE A 202 14.03 -4.17 10.44
C ILE A 202 13.80 -5.43 11.26
N TYR A 203 12.78 -6.25 10.90
CA TYR A 203 12.47 -7.46 11.63
C TYR A 203 13.52 -8.54 11.38
N ARG A 204 14.08 -9.06 12.46
CA ARG A 204 14.98 -10.23 12.46
C ARG A 204 14.24 -11.51 12.83
N VAL A 205 12.95 -11.39 13.06
CA VAL A 205 11.97 -12.44 13.36
C VAL A 205 10.82 -12.32 12.37
N ARG A 206 9.88 -13.23 12.43
CA ARG A 206 8.65 -13.17 11.63
C ARG A 206 7.95 -11.83 11.77
N ASP A 207 7.53 -11.26 10.66
CA ASP A 207 6.79 -9.99 10.62
C ASP A 207 5.37 -10.19 11.18
N PRO A 208 5.00 -9.55 12.30
CA PRO A 208 3.68 -9.74 12.91
C PRO A 208 2.52 -9.29 12.00
N ARG A 209 2.80 -8.41 11.04
CA ARG A 209 1.82 -7.99 10.05
C ARG A 209 1.44 -9.14 9.10
N ALA A 210 2.38 -10.02 8.77
CA ALA A 210 2.10 -11.21 7.97
C ALA A 210 1.09 -12.13 8.67
N ASP A 211 1.19 -12.29 9.98
CA ASP A 211 0.24 -13.10 10.75
C ASP A 211 -1.15 -12.46 10.81
N ALA A 212 -1.24 -11.14 10.95
CA ALA A 212 -2.50 -10.42 10.92
C ALA A 212 -3.23 -10.60 9.57
N LEU A 213 -2.50 -10.48 8.45
CA LEU A 213 -3.06 -10.67 7.12
C LEU A 213 -3.43 -12.14 6.84
N LYS A 214 -2.63 -13.09 7.32
CA LYS A 214 -2.95 -14.52 7.26
C LYS A 214 -4.24 -14.83 8.02
N ALA A 215 -4.44 -14.26 9.21
CA ALA A 215 -5.66 -14.41 9.98
C ALA A 215 -6.88 -13.78 9.25
N ALA A 216 -6.72 -12.60 8.67
CA ALA A 216 -7.76 -11.95 7.86
C ALA A 216 -8.16 -12.81 6.64
N LEU A 217 -7.18 -13.40 5.96
CA LEU A 217 -7.40 -14.28 4.81
C LEU A 217 -8.15 -15.56 5.22
N ARG A 218 -7.79 -16.19 6.36
CA ARG A 218 -8.54 -17.32 6.90
C ARG A 218 -9.99 -16.97 7.23
N ALA A 219 -10.24 -15.75 7.72
CA ALA A 219 -11.59 -15.27 8.05
C ALA A 219 -12.44 -14.94 6.81
N LEU A 220 -11.86 -14.82 5.62
CA LEU A 220 -12.60 -14.64 4.36
C LEU A 220 -13.42 -15.88 3.97
N GLY A 221 -13.03 -17.04 4.45
CA GLY A 221 -13.73 -18.30 4.20
C GLY A 221 -12.80 -19.41 3.76
N THR A 222 -13.24 -20.64 4.03
CA THR A 222 -12.46 -21.87 3.83
C THR A 222 -12.93 -22.69 2.62
N THR A 223 -13.70 -22.08 1.71
CA THR A 223 -14.26 -22.79 0.55
C THR A 223 -13.84 -22.17 -0.77
N GLY A 224 -13.74 -22.99 -1.82
CA GLY A 224 -13.46 -22.58 -3.18
C GLY A 224 -12.01 -22.10 -3.43
N ALA A 225 -11.84 -21.21 -4.40
CA ALA A 225 -10.53 -20.76 -4.88
C ALA A 225 -9.67 -20.08 -3.79
N THR A 226 -10.29 -19.31 -2.90
CA THR A 226 -9.58 -18.65 -1.78
C THR A 226 -8.95 -19.67 -0.83
N SER A 227 -9.64 -20.76 -0.52
CA SER A 227 -9.11 -21.84 0.33
C SER A 227 -7.93 -22.56 -0.32
N SER A 228 -8.03 -22.85 -1.61
CA SER A 228 -6.95 -23.51 -2.37
C SER A 228 -5.72 -22.60 -2.46
N ARG A 229 -5.92 -21.30 -2.69
CA ARG A 229 -4.84 -20.31 -2.76
C ARG A 229 -4.13 -20.13 -1.42
N LEU A 230 -4.89 -20.08 -0.33
CA LEU A 230 -4.32 -20.03 1.02
C LEU A 230 -3.51 -21.29 1.34
N ALA A 231 -4.04 -22.48 1.04
CA ALA A 231 -3.34 -23.74 1.26
C ALA A 231 -2.02 -23.82 0.48
N LEU A 232 -2.02 -23.38 -0.79
CA LEU A 232 -0.81 -23.24 -1.59
C LEU A 232 0.19 -22.30 -0.93
N ALA A 233 -0.26 -21.09 -0.53
CA ALA A 233 0.59 -20.10 0.11
C ALA A 233 1.20 -20.61 1.41
N GLU A 234 0.43 -21.29 2.27
CA GLU A 234 0.93 -21.88 3.53
C GLU A 234 1.97 -22.97 3.28
N GLN A 235 1.77 -23.80 2.26
CA GLN A 235 2.75 -24.82 1.90
C GLN A 235 4.03 -24.21 1.32
N VAL A 236 3.90 -23.22 0.42
CA VAL A 236 5.06 -22.49 -0.14
C VAL A 236 5.82 -21.78 0.97
N GLU A 237 5.13 -21.10 1.90
CA GLU A 237 5.74 -20.47 3.06
C GLU A 237 6.58 -21.47 3.86
N LYS A 238 5.99 -22.63 4.21
CA LYS A 238 6.68 -23.65 4.99
C LYS A 238 7.95 -24.13 4.28
N VAL A 239 7.84 -24.53 3.02
CA VAL A 239 8.98 -25.04 2.23
C VAL A 239 10.06 -23.98 2.05
N ALA A 240 9.66 -22.74 1.75
CA ALA A 240 10.61 -21.64 1.57
C ALA A 240 11.39 -21.33 2.86
N LEU A 241 10.72 -21.30 4.02
CA LEU A 241 11.38 -21.09 5.30
C LEU A 241 12.35 -22.24 5.64
N ASP A 242 11.92 -23.50 5.46
CA ASP A 242 12.78 -24.66 5.68
C ASP A 242 14.06 -24.63 4.81
N MET A 243 13.95 -24.18 3.55
CA MET A 243 15.08 -24.07 2.63
C MET A 243 15.99 -22.89 3.01
N LEU A 244 15.41 -21.71 3.25
CA LEU A 244 16.16 -20.49 3.58
C LEU A 244 16.94 -20.64 4.90
N HIS A 245 16.38 -21.29 5.90
CA HIS A 245 17.06 -21.56 7.17
C HIS A 245 18.26 -22.51 7.00
N LYS A 246 18.13 -23.51 6.09
CA LYS A 246 19.23 -24.44 5.79
C LYS A 246 20.34 -23.80 4.98
N GLU A 247 20.00 -23.03 3.95
CA GLU A 247 20.97 -22.43 3.04
C GLU A 247 21.64 -21.16 3.59
N LYS A 248 20.97 -20.44 4.49
CA LYS A 248 21.44 -19.16 5.04
C LYS A 248 21.26 -19.07 6.56
N PRO A 249 21.90 -19.99 7.35
CA PRO A 249 21.66 -20.11 8.79
C PRO A 249 22.03 -18.84 9.59
N GLY A 250 22.87 -17.97 9.04
CA GLY A 250 23.24 -16.68 9.66
C GLY A 250 22.34 -15.50 9.32
N ARG A 251 21.27 -15.70 8.51
CA ARG A 251 20.35 -14.64 8.08
C ARG A 251 18.91 -15.04 8.38
N PRO A 252 18.24 -14.37 9.31
CA PRO A 252 16.82 -14.63 9.58
C PRO A 252 15.99 -14.11 8.40
N LEU A 253 15.62 -15.00 7.48
CA LEU A 253 14.80 -14.72 6.31
C LEU A 253 13.39 -15.24 6.56
N GLU A 254 12.67 -14.58 7.46
CA GLU A 254 11.30 -14.91 7.82
C GLU A 254 10.28 -14.31 6.83
N THR A 255 9.04 -14.81 6.86
CA THR A 255 7.94 -14.27 6.07
C THR A 255 7.67 -12.81 6.45
N ASN A 256 7.61 -11.96 5.44
CA ASN A 256 7.27 -10.55 5.62
C ASN A 256 5.82 -10.25 5.19
N VAL A 257 5.37 -9.00 5.41
CA VAL A 257 4.00 -8.58 5.13
C VAL A 257 3.61 -8.74 3.65
N GLU A 258 4.57 -8.61 2.72
CA GLU A 258 4.31 -8.61 1.27
C GLU A 258 3.75 -9.95 0.77
N PHE A 259 4.18 -11.08 1.38
CA PHE A 259 3.73 -12.41 1.00
C PHE A 259 2.22 -12.56 1.18
N TYR A 260 1.70 -12.28 2.38
CA TYR A 260 0.26 -12.38 2.65
C TYR A 260 -0.54 -11.19 2.13
N THR A 261 0.08 -10.03 1.88
CA THR A 261 -0.55 -8.94 1.12
C THR A 261 -0.96 -9.41 -0.27
N ALA A 262 -0.04 -10.06 -1.00
CA ALA A 262 -0.32 -10.57 -2.34
C ALA A 262 -1.53 -11.53 -2.36
N VAL A 263 -1.53 -12.52 -1.47
CA VAL A 263 -2.60 -13.52 -1.39
C VAL A 263 -3.94 -12.91 -0.98
N LEU A 264 -3.91 -11.96 -0.03
CA LEU A 264 -5.14 -11.32 0.47
C LEU A 264 -5.79 -10.42 -0.58
N LEU A 265 -5.00 -9.58 -1.25
CA LEU A 265 -5.52 -8.66 -2.26
C LEU A 265 -6.02 -9.40 -3.49
N ASP A 266 -5.34 -10.46 -3.92
CA ASP A 266 -5.79 -11.37 -4.98
C ASP A 266 -7.14 -12.01 -4.62
N ALA A 267 -7.27 -12.57 -3.41
CA ALA A 267 -8.51 -13.16 -2.91
C ALA A 267 -9.68 -12.17 -2.82
N LEU A 268 -9.39 -10.87 -2.70
CA LEU A 268 -10.36 -9.78 -2.67
C LEU A 268 -10.68 -9.22 -4.06
N GLY A 269 -10.04 -9.75 -5.12
CA GLY A 269 -10.30 -9.38 -6.51
C GLY A 269 -9.55 -8.13 -7.00
N PHE A 270 -8.52 -7.69 -6.29
CA PHE A 270 -7.64 -6.62 -6.80
C PHE A 270 -6.64 -7.20 -7.81
N PRO A 271 -6.50 -6.62 -9.02
CA PRO A 271 -5.44 -6.99 -9.95
C PRO A 271 -4.04 -6.73 -9.36
N SER A 272 -3.08 -7.59 -9.64
CA SER A 272 -1.72 -7.51 -9.07
C SER A 272 -1.01 -6.19 -9.38
N ASP A 273 -1.24 -5.62 -10.57
CA ASP A 273 -0.69 -4.33 -10.99
C ASP A 273 -1.27 -3.13 -10.22
N SER A 274 -2.35 -3.34 -9.46
CA SER A 274 -3.00 -2.33 -8.62
C SER A 274 -2.66 -2.45 -7.13
N PHE A 275 -1.89 -3.44 -6.69
CA PHE A 275 -1.59 -3.65 -5.27
C PHE A 275 -0.90 -2.44 -4.61
N THR A 276 -0.02 -1.77 -5.35
CA THR A 276 0.60 -0.52 -4.89
C THR A 276 -0.44 0.57 -4.63
N CYS A 277 -1.51 0.65 -5.43
CA CYS A 277 -2.59 1.63 -5.22
C CYS A 277 -3.36 1.35 -3.92
N VAL A 278 -3.64 0.08 -3.62
CA VAL A 278 -4.27 -0.31 -2.34
C VAL A 278 -3.35 -0.03 -1.17
N PHE A 279 -2.04 -0.23 -1.34
CA PHE A 279 -1.05 0.14 -0.33
C PHE A 279 -1.04 1.65 -0.06
N VAL A 280 -1.14 2.49 -1.09
CA VAL A 280 -1.27 3.95 -0.93
C VAL A 280 -2.48 4.29 -0.06
N ALA A 281 -3.65 3.66 -0.32
CA ALA A 281 -4.85 3.89 0.48
C ALA A 281 -4.63 3.56 1.97
N GLY A 282 -3.92 2.47 2.26
CA GLY A 282 -3.60 2.09 3.63
C GLY A 282 -2.55 2.99 4.29
N ARG A 283 -1.49 3.40 3.56
CA ARG A 283 -0.38 4.19 4.12
C ARG A 283 -0.67 5.68 4.23
N MET A 284 -1.68 6.18 3.57
CA MET A 284 -2.00 7.61 3.54
C MET A 284 -2.13 8.25 4.93
N PRO A 285 -2.82 7.63 5.93
CA PRO A 285 -2.90 8.20 7.27
C PRO A 285 -1.54 8.41 7.92
N GLY A 286 -0.62 7.45 7.75
CA GLY A 286 0.74 7.54 8.28
C GLY A 286 1.53 8.70 7.66
N TRP A 287 1.45 8.88 6.34
CA TRP A 287 2.13 10.02 5.68
C TRP A 287 1.57 11.37 6.13
N ILE A 288 0.24 11.49 6.29
CA ILE A 288 -0.38 12.71 6.79
C ILE A 288 0.12 13.02 8.21
N ALA A 289 0.11 12.03 9.11
CA ALA A 289 0.58 12.19 10.48
C ALA A 289 2.05 12.63 10.53
N HIS A 290 2.92 11.97 9.77
CA HIS A 290 4.34 12.32 9.68
C HIS A 290 4.58 13.69 9.05
N ALA A 291 3.79 14.07 8.04
CA ALA A 291 3.87 15.40 7.42
C ALA A 291 3.49 16.49 8.43
N ARG A 292 2.36 16.32 9.14
CA ARG A 292 1.91 17.27 10.17
C ARG A 292 2.89 17.39 11.34
N GLU A 293 3.40 16.27 11.83
CA GLU A 293 4.44 16.29 12.86
C GLU A 293 5.67 17.08 12.39
N GLN A 294 6.09 16.87 11.14
CA GLN A 294 7.25 17.57 10.56
C GLN A 294 7.00 19.07 10.41
N GLU A 295 5.80 19.47 9.98
CA GLU A 295 5.42 20.87 9.81
C GLU A 295 5.30 21.62 11.14
N LEU A 296 4.73 20.97 12.16
CA LEU A 296 4.46 21.61 13.46
C LEU A 296 5.71 21.68 14.35
N SER A 297 6.53 20.64 14.36
CA SER A 297 7.64 20.53 15.30
C SER A 297 9.02 20.39 14.65
N GLY A 298 9.06 20.14 13.34
CA GLY A 298 10.28 19.85 12.62
C GLY A 298 10.97 21.09 12.03
N ARG A 299 12.20 20.88 11.58
CA ARG A 299 12.98 21.86 10.82
C ARG A 299 13.14 21.38 9.39
N LEU A 300 13.54 22.30 8.49
CA LEU A 300 13.91 21.94 7.11
C LEU A 300 14.94 20.79 7.12
N ILE A 301 14.61 19.70 6.46
CA ILE A 301 15.50 18.57 6.27
C ILE A 301 16.46 18.90 5.13
N ARG A 302 17.66 19.30 5.47
CA ARG A 302 18.73 19.66 4.53
C ARG A 302 20.02 18.93 4.88
N PRO A 303 20.25 17.72 4.34
CA PRO A 303 21.52 17.01 4.53
C PRO A 303 22.69 17.83 3.97
N GLN A 304 23.83 17.75 4.64
CA GLN A 304 25.07 18.29 4.12
C GLN A 304 25.80 17.23 3.30
N SER A 305 26.39 17.67 2.17
CA SER A 305 27.23 16.82 1.35
C SER A 305 28.71 17.09 1.65
N ARG A 306 29.53 16.03 1.58
CA ARG A 306 31.00 16.16 1.59
C ARG A 306 31.50 15.74 0.22
N TYR A 307 32.24 16.62 -0.43
CA TYR A 307 32.91 16.29 -1.67
C TYR A 307 34.02 15.24 -1.41
N VAL A 308 34.01 14.15 -2.15
CA VAL A 308 34.99 13.06 -2.04
C VAL A 308 35.74 12.81 -3.37
N GLY A 309 35.56 13.67 -4.35
CA GLY A 309 36.28 13.62 -5.64
C GLY A 309 37.68 14.22 -5.57
N PRO A 310 38.41 14.29 -6.71
CA PRO A 310 39.70 14.94 -6.80
C PRO A 310 39.63 16.41 -6.38
N ALA A 311 40.68 16.92 -5.75
CA ALA A 311 40.75 18.35 -5.44
C ALA A 311 40.61 19.19 -6.73
N PRO A 312 39.88 20.32 -6.70
CA PRO A 312 39.79 21.21 -7.86
C PRO A 312 41.20 21.61 -8.31
N GLN A 313 41.50 21.44 -9.60
CA GLN A 313 42.74 22.01 -10.15
C GLN A 313 42.65 23.52 -9.98
N GLN A 314 43.62 24.12 -9.34
CA GLN A 314 43.73 25.58 -9.34
C GLN A 314 43.85 26.05 -10.78
N ALA A 315 42.88 26.85 -11.21
CA ALA A 315 43.01 27.55 -12.49
C ALA A 315 44.31 28.38 -12.46
N ALA A 316 45.19 28.10 -13.38
CA ALA A 316 46.43 28.82 -13.52
C ALA A 316 46.18 30.25 -14.03
#